data_ba211dd358f949c6ce5b08a2cf41c130
#
_entry.id   ba211dd358f949c6ce5b08a2cf41c130
#
_cell.length_a   1.000
_cell.length_b   1.000
_cell.length_c   1.000
_cell.angle_alpha   90.00
_cell.angle_beta   90.00
_cell.angle_gamma   90.00
#
_symmetry.space_group_name_H-M   'P 1'
#
loop_
_entity.id
_entity.type
_entity.pdbx_description
1 polymer ?
#
loop_
_entity_poly.entity_id
_entity_poly.type
_entity_poly.pdbx_seq_one_letter_code
_entity_poly.pdbx_strand_id
1 'polypeptide(L)'
;MKIDILTLFPDMFTGVFGSSILKKAQEKEAVELRVVNFRDYTTSKHNSVDDYPYGGGAGMVLTPQPIFDAVEELTKETDRKPRIVLMCPQGERFTQRKAEELAEEEHVIFVCGHYEGYDERIREHLVTDEISIGDYVLTGGELASMVITDSVVRLLPGVLGNQTSQVEDSFSTGLLEHPHYTRPADFRGMKVPDVLMSGNHKNIDEWRHKESLRRTYTRRPDLLEERELSKQEEKWLEQIKKDQ
;
A
#
# COMPACT_ATOMS: atom_id res chain seq x y z
N MET A 1 15.28 4.37 -2.89
CA MET A 1 14.56 3.90 -1.69
C MET A 1 15.01 2.50 -1.33
N LYS A 2 15.08 2.15 -0.04
CA LYS A 2 15.37 0.79 0.43
C LYS A 2 14.18 0.26 1.23
N ILE A 3 13.77 -0.98 0.99
CA ILE A 3 12.70 -1.65 1.72
C ILE A 3 13.22 -3.02 2.16
N ASP A 4 13.27 -3.23 3.47
CA ASP A 4 13.59 -4.51 4.08
C ASP A 4 12.32 -5.16 4.63
N ILE A 5 12.16 -6.46 4.43
CA ILE A 5 11.03 -7.23 4.94
C ILE A 5 11.57 -8.28 5.91
N LEU A 6 11.24 -8.15 7.19
CA LEU A 6 11.51 -9.17 8.20
C LEU A 6 10.37 -10.18 8.23
N THR A 7 10.64 -11.44 7.93
CA THR A 7 9.65 -12.51 7.82
C THR A 7 10.23 -13.86 8.21
N LEU A 8 9.38 -14.83 8.49
CA LEU A 8 9.75 -16.25 8.62
C LEU A 8 9.62 -17.03 7.31
N PHE A 9 9.02 -16.42 6.29
CA PHE A 9 8.67 -17.07 5.01
C PHE A 9 9.15 -16.25 3.80
N PRO A 10 10.48 -16.11 3.62
CA PRO A 10 11.05 -15.28 2.54
C PRO A 10 10.61 -15.74 1.14
N ASP A 11 10.39 -17.02 0.93
CA ASP A 11 9.99 -17.57 -0.37
C ASP A 11 8.63 -17.04 -0.86
N MET A 12 7.76 -16.57 0.05
CA MET A 12 6.48 -15.97 -0.34
C MET A 12 6.64 -14.74 -1.24
N PHE A 13 7.75 -14.03 -1.15
CA PHE A 13 8.00 -12.78 -1.87
C PHE A 13 8.55 -12.97 -3.27
N THR A 14 9.13 -14.14 -3.57
CA THR A 14 9.88 -14.39 -4.81
C THR A 14 9.06 -14.08 -6.07
N GLY A 15 7.81 -14.53 -6.13
CA GLY A 15 6.94 -14.30 -7.29
C GLY A 15 6.54 -12.83 -7.47
N VAL A 16 6.19 -12.17 -6.38
CA VAL A 16 5.72 -10.77 -6.39
C VAL A 16 6.87 -9.82 -6.69
N PHE A 17 7.99 -9.92 -5.98
CA PHE A 17 9.14 -9.04 -6.14
C PHE A 17 9.93 -9.32 -7.43
N GLY A 18 9.88 -10.56 -7.93
CA GLY A 18 10.52 -10.97 -9.18
C GLY A 18 9.71 -10.72 -10.45
N SER A 19 8.57 -10.01 -10.37
CA SER A 19 7.66 -9.84 -11.51
C SER A 19 7.21 -8.40 -11.70
N SER A 20 6.71 -8.10 -12.92
CA SER A 20 6.00 -6.86 -13.29
C SER A 20 6.75 -5.57 -12.89
N ILE A 21 6.06 -4.64 -12.28
CA ILE A 21 6.55 -3.29 -11.92
C ILE A 21 7.63 -3.36 -10.84
N LEU A 22 7.46 -4.23 -9.82
CA LEU A 22 8.44 -4.37 -8.74
C LEU A 22 9.79 -4.88 -9.25
N LYS A 23 9.79 -5.85 -10.17
CA LYS A 23 11.03 -6.28 -10.83
C LYS A 23 11.68 -5.13 -11.61
N LYS A 24 10.90 -4.43 -12.43
CA LYS A 24 11.42 -3.30 -13.23
C LYS A 24 11.94 -2.15 -12.37
N ALA A 25 11.32 -1.88 -11.21
CA ALA A 25 11.78 -0.87 -10.29
C ALA A 25 13.15 -1.20 -9.69
N GLN A 26 13.40 -2.48 -9.37
CA GLN A 26 14.70 -2.97 -8.92
C GLN A 26 15.75 -2.91 -10.05
N GLU A 27 15.40 -3.34 -11.26
CA GLU A 27 16.28 -3.28 -12.44
C GLU A 27 16.69 -1.83 -12.79
N LYS A 28 15.83 -0.84 -12.48
CA LYS A 28 16.10 0.58 -12.64
C LYS A 28 16.79 1.22 -11.42
N GLU A 29 17.10 0.44 -10.39
CA GLU A 29 17.69 0.91 -9.14
C GLU A 29 16.84 1.98 -8.42
N ALA A 30 15.53 2.08 -8.73
CA ALA A 30 14.61 2.99 -8.05
C ALA A 30 14.29 2.52 -6.62
N VAL A 31 14.34 1.20 -6.39
CA VAL A 31 14.15 0.58 -5.08
C VAL A 31 15.07 -0.62 -4.93
N GLU A 32 15.60 -0.81 -3.73
CA GLU A 32 16.22 -2.05 -3.27
C GLU A 32 15.22 -2.78 -2.38
N LEU A 33 14.82 -4.00 -2.78
CA LEU A 33 13.93 -4.88 -2.00
C LEU A 33 14.74 -6.04 -1.44
N ARG A 34 14.80 -6.14 -0.11
CA ARG A 34 15.50 -7.21 0.57
C ARG A 34 14.55 -7.93 1.53
N VAL A 35 14.51 -9.25 1.43
CA VAL A 35 13.70 -10.12 2.31
C VAL A 35 14.65 -10.86 3.24
N VAL A 36 14.42 -10.71 4.54
CA VAL A 36 15.31 -11.21 5.60
C VAL A 36 14.55 -12.13 6.52
N ASN A 37 15.06 -13.34 6.70
CA ASN A 37 14.52 -14.26 7.69
C ASN A 37 15.06 -13.92 9.08
N PHE A 38 14.22 -13.36 9.94
CA PHE A 38 14.66 -13.02 11.29
C PHE A 38 14.95 -14.24 12.18
N ARG A 39 14.61 -15.45 11.75
CA ARG A 39 15.05 -16.68 12.40
C ARG A 39 16.57 -16.83 12.39
N ASP A 40 17.26 -16.26 11.41
CA ASP A 40 18.73 -16.34 11.29
C ASP A 40 19.43 -15.55 12.40
N TYR A 41 18.70 -14.70 13.12
CA TYR A 41 19.20 -13.88 14.23
C TYR A 41 18.89 -14.46 15.62
N THR A 42 18.19 -15.60 15.70
CA THR A 42 17.89 -16.19 17.01
C THR A 42 19.15 -16.76 17.68
N THR A 43 19.27 -16.52 18.97
CA THR A 43 20.30 -17.14 19.81
C THR A 43 19.89 -18.49 20.40
N SER A 44 18.65 -18.94 20.10
CA SER A 44 18.13 -20.23 20.54
C SER A 44 18.87 -21.39 19.87
N LYS A 45 19.28 -22.38 20.67
CA LYS A 45 19.92 -23.61 20.17
C LYS A 45 19.04 -24.42 19.20
N HIS A 46 17.73 -24.22 19.27
CA HIS A 46 16.74 -24.90 18.45
C HIS A 46 16.16 -24.02 17.35
N ASN A 47 16.77 -22.86 17.08
CA ASN A 47 16.30 -21.87 16.13
C ASN A 47 14.83 -21.42 16.38
N SER A 48 14.37 -21.47 17.64
CA SER A 48 13.07 -20.96 18.02
C SER A 48 13.04 -19.44 17.97
N VAL A 49 11.92 -18.87 17.50
CA VAL A 49 11.67 -17.43 17.45
C VAL A 49 10.38 -17.04 18.18
N ASP A 50 9.76 -18.01 18.81
CA ASP A 50 8.47 -17.95 19.51
C ASP A 50 8.52 -18.72 20.82
N ASP A 51 7.66 -18.35 21.78
CA ASP A 51 7.52 -19.01 23.07
C ASP A 51 6.10 -18.83 23.61
N TYR A 52 5.78 -19.55 24.68
CA TYR A 52 4.48 -19.46 25.34
C TYR A 52 4.26 -18.08 25.97
N PRO A 53 3.03 -17.51 25.86
CA PRO A 53 2.75 -16.21 26.46
C PRO A 53 2.79 -16.27 27.99
N TYR A 54 3.37 -15.26 28.62
CA TYR A 54 3.21 -15.08 30.06
C TYR A 54 1.73 -14.89 30.41
N GLY A 55 1.30 -15.46 31.52
CA GLY A 55 -0.10 -15.44 31.93
C GLY A 55 -0.94 -16.57 31.33
N GLY A 56 -0.35 -17.41 30.46
CA GLY A 56 -1.04 -18.52 29.79
C GLY A 56 -1.87 -18.03 28.59
N GLY A 57 -2.50 -18.97 27.91
CA GLY A 57 -3.30 -18.74 26.69
C GLY A 57 -3.00 -19.79 25.64
N ALA A 58 -3.73 -19.75 24.54
CA ALA A 58 -3.49 -20.60 23.38
C ALA A 58 -2.41 -20.01 22.47
N GLY A 59 -1.67 -20.87 21.78
CA GLY A 59 -0.70 -20.48 20.76
C GLY A 59 0.64 -20.00 21.32
N MET A 60 1.41 -19.39 20.44
CA MET A 60 2.79 -18.92 20.67
C MET A 60 2.90 -17.44 20.34
N VAL A 61 3.86 -16.75 20.93
CA VAL A 61 4.14 -15.32 20.72
C VAL A 61 5.57 -15.18 20.21
N LEU A 62 5.78 -14.36 19.20
CA LEU A 62 7.12 -14.06 18.67
C LEU A 62 7.96 -13.36 19.72
N THR A 63 9.14 -13.91 19.98
CA THR A 63 10.09 -13.37 20.96
C THR A 63 10.76 -12.11 20.45
N PRO A 64 11.15 -11.14 21.31
CA PRO A 64 11.70 -9.88 20.87
C PRO A 64 13.12 -10.00 20.31
N GLN A 65 13.97 -10.87 20.86
CA GLN A 65 15.41 -10.90 20.58
C GLN A 65 15.72 -11.00 19.07
N PRO A 66 15.20 -11.98 18.28
CA PRO A 66 15.61 -12.10 16.89
C PRO A 66 15.17 -10.90 16.02
N ILE A 67 14.04 -10.27 16.37
CA ILE A 67 13.53 -9.12 15.62
C ILE A 67 14.36 -7.86 15.92
N PHE A 68 14.70 -7.63 17.20
CA PHE A 68 15.58 -6.53 17.60
C PHE A 68 16.95 -6.66 16.93
N ASP A 69 17.60 -7.82 17.03
CA ASP A 69 18.93 -8.05 16.46
C ASP A 69 18.92 -7.90 14.92
N ALA A 70 17.86 -8.38 14.25
CA ALA A 70 17.71 -8.19 12.82
C ALA A 70 17.60 -6.71 12.43
N VAL A 71 16.79 -5.94 13.16
CA VAL A 71 16.67 -4.49 12.91
C VAL A 71 17.98 -3.77 13.19
N GLU A 72 18.66 -4.08 14.29
CA GLU A 72 19.97 -3.50 14.60
C GLU A 72 20.98 -3.76 13.48
N GLU A 73 21.04 -4.97 12.96
CA GLU A 73 21.93 -5.32 11.84
C GLU A 73 21.59 -4.53 10.57
N LEU A 74 20.29 -4.44 10.24
CA LEU A 74 19.82 -3.73 9.04
C LEU A 74 20.06 -2.21 9.09
N THR A 75 20.24 -1.67 10.28
CA THR A 75 20.37 -0.23 10.53
C THR A 75 21.78 0.22 10.88
N LYS A 76 22.75 -0.69 11.00
CA LYS A 76 24.13 -0.36 11.39
C LYS A 76 24.81 0.71 10.55
N GLU A 77 24.51 0.73 9.26
CA GLU A 77 25.16 1.62 8.28
C GLU A 77 24.25 2.76 7.82
N THR A 78 23.12 3.00 8.50
CA THR A 78 22.17 4.04 8.10
C THR A 78 22.32 5.29 8.96
N ASP A 79 22.54 6.45 8.31
CA ASP A 79 22.64 7.75 9.01
C ASP A 79 21.30 8.23 9.56
N ARG A 80 20.19 7.81 8.94
CA ARG A 80 18.82 8.13 9.36
C ARG A 80 18.11 6.90 9.90
N LYS A 81 17.33 7.09 10.96
CA LYS A 81 16.47 6.03 11.48
C LYS A 81 15.41 5.65 10.43
N PRO A 82 15.29 4.37 10.07
CA PRO A 82 14.23 3.93 9.15
C PRO A 82 12.86 4.02 9.79
N ARG A 83 11.81 4.04 8.97
CA ARG A 83 10.47 3.72 9.42
C ARG A 83 10.37 2.21 9.64
N ILE A 84 10.01 1.80 10.83
CA ILE A 84 9.84 0.38 11.19
C ILE A 84 8.35 0.13 11.36
N VAL A 85 7.77 -0.56 10.39
CA VAL A 85 6.34 -0.75 10.24
C VAL A 85 5.94 -2.17 10.63
N LEU A 86 5.15 -2.29 11.69
CA LEU A 86 4.58 -3.56 12.14
C LEU A 86 3.29 -3.84 11.37
N MET A 87 3.20 -4.98 10.71
CA MET A 87 1.96 -5.43 10.08
C MET A 87 1.02 -6.02 11.13
N CYS A 88 -0.07 -5.32 11.44
CA CYS A 88 -0.96 -5.65 12.54
C CYS A 88 -2.40 -5.21 12.28
N PRO A 89 -3.42 -6.06 12.56
CA PRO A 89 -4.83 -5.67 12.47
C PRO A 89 -5.22 -4.50 13.37
N GLN A 90 -4.46 -4.25 14.44
CA GLN A 90 -4.71 -3.16 15.40
C GLN A 90 -4.13 -1.81 14.95
N GLY A 91 -3.33 -1.80 13.87
CA GLY A 91 -2.64 -0.62 13.36
C GLY A 91 -3.56 0.37 12.64
N GLU A 92 -2.99 1.53 12.31
CA GLU A 92 -3.63 2.53 11.46
C GLU A 92 -4.03 1.92 10.12
N ARG A 93 -5.22 2.29 9.64
CA ARG A 93 -5.69 1.79 8.34
C ARG A 93 -4.87 2.36 7.20
N PHE A 94 -4.30 1.50 6.37
CA PHE A 94 -3.54 1.87 5.20
C PHE A 94 -4.42 2.56 4.15
N THR A 95 -3.95 3.70 3.64
CA THR A 95 -4.61 4.51 2.61
C THR A 95 -3.60 4.95 1.56
N GLN A 96 -4.07 5.50 0.44
CA GLN A 96 -3.20 6.09 -0.59
C GLN A 96 -2.30 7.19 -0.01
N ARG A 97 -2.82 8.03 0.88
CA ARG A 97 -2.06 9.06 1.58
C ARG A 97 -0.90 8.48 2.41
N LYS A 98 -1.14 7.35 3.09
CA LYS A 98 -0.07 6.66 3.84
C LYS A 98 0.97 6.06 2.89
N ALA A 99 0.57 5.57 1.70
CA ALA A 99 1.51 5.13 0.67
C ALA A 99 2.39 6.28 0.16
N GLU A 100 1.81 7.45 -0.08
CA GLU A 100 2.52 8.67 -0.49
C GLU A 100 3.52 9.13 0.61
N GLU A 101 3.10 9.10 1.88
CA GLU A 101 3.97 9.40 3.03
C GLU A 101 5.18 8.44 3.09
N LEU A 102 4.93 7.13 2.97
CA LEU A 102 6.00 6.12 2.98
C LEU A 102 6.92 6.21 1.75
N ALA A 103 6.41 6.67 0.61
CA ALA A 103 7.21 6.84 -0.60
C ALA A 103 8.26 7.97 -0.50
N GLU A 104 8.12 8.88 0.47
CA GLU A 104 9.09 9.94 0.75
C GLU A 104 10.27 9.44 1.62
N GLU A 105 10.17 8.24 2.19
CA GLU A 105 11.19 7.69 3.06
C GLU A 105 12.36 7.08 2.26
N GLU A 106 13.56 7.23 2.79
CA GLU A 106 14.75 6.60 2.21
C GLU A 106 14.84 5.11 2.53
N HIS A 107 14.35 4.72 3.73
CA HIS A 107 14.42 3.34 4.22
C HIS A 107 13.20 2.98 5.07
N VAL A 108 12.53 1.90 4.70
CA VAL A 108 11.41 1.30 5.42
C VAL A 108 11.71 -0.15 5.75
N ILE A 109 11.42 -0.57 6.97
CA ILE A 109 11.51 -1.96 7.41
C ILE A 109 10.12 -2.45 7.78
N PHE A 110 9.61 -3.46 7.08
CA PHE A 110 8.36 -4.13 7.44
C PHE A 110 8.64 -5.33 8.34
N VAL A 111 7.89 -5.45 9.43
CA VAL A 111 7.95 -6.60 10.33
C VAL A 111 6.68 -7.42 10.16
N CYS A 112 6.83 -8.63 9.61
CA CYS A 112 5.75 -9.57 9.37
C CYS A 112 5.64 -10.58 10.51
N GLY A 113 4.50 -10.59 11.20
CA GLY A 113 4.25 -11.50 12.30
C GLY A 113 3.45 -12.72 11.89
N HIS A 114 3.48 -13.68 12.80
CA HIS A 114 2.73 -14.92 12.75
C HIS A 114 2.22 -15.29 14.15
N TYR A 115 1.56 -16.44 14.26
CA TYR A 115 1.05 -17.00 15.52
C TYR A 115 0.02 -16.08 16.20
N GLU A 116 0.10 -15.93 17.52
CA GLU A 116 -0.79 -15.03 18.29
C GLU A 116 -0.32 -13.55 18.27
N GLY A 117 0.83 -13.29 17.67
CA GLY A 117 1.40 -11.94 17.54
C GLY A 117 2.80 -11.81 18.09
N TYR A 118 3.13 -10.62 18.54
CA TYR A 118 4.47 -10.22 18.96
C TYR A 118 4.52 -9.96 20.46
N ASP A 119 5.71 -10.15 21.03
CA ASP A 119 6.02 -9.59 22.34
C ASP A 119 5.81 -8.08 22.33
N GLU A 120 5.11 -7.53 23.33
CA GLU A 120 4.70 -6.13 23.37
C GLU A 120 5.89 -5.15 23.35
N ARG A 121 7.05 -5.58 23.84
CA ARG A 121 8.29 -4.79 23.80
C ARG A 121 8.74 -4.42 22.39
N ILE A 122 8.37 -5.22 21.38
CA ILE A 122 8.60 -4.88 19.96
C ILE A 122 7.79 -3.65 19.59
N ARG A 123 6.51 -3.59 20.02
CA ARG A 123 5.63 -2.43 19.77
C ARG A 123 6.10 -1.18 20.49
N GLU A 124 6.39 -1.31 21.77
CA GLU A 124 6.72 -0.18 22.63
C GLU A 124 8.08 0.45 22.35
N HIS A 125 9.07 -0.35 21.88
CA HIS A 125 10.47 0.08 21.86
C HIS A 125 11.15 0.01 20.50
N LEU A 126 10.59 -0.69 19.52
CA LEU A 126 11.24 -0.90 18.23
C LEU A 126 10.50 -0.24 17.08
N VAL A 127 9.18 -0.41 16.98
CA VAL A 127 8.41 0.03 15.81
C VAL A 127 8.08 1.53 15.87
N THR A 128 8.00 2.15 14.71
CA THR A 128 7.57 3.53 14.56
C THR A 128 6.09 3.63 14.18
N ASP A 129 5.57 2.60 13.51
CA ASP A 129 4.22 2.55 12.98
C ASP A 129 3.63 1.14 13.08
N GLU A 130 2.34 1.07 13.30
CA GLU A 130 1.55 -0.13 13.13
C GLU A 130 0.52 0.09 12.04
N ILE A 131 0.47 -0.78 11.02
CA ILE A 131 -0.40 -0.60 9.86
C ILE A 131 -1.26 -1.82 9.64
N SER A 132 -2.57 -1.58 9.42
CA SER A 132 -3.57 -2.56 9.00
C SER A 132 -3.99 -2.29 7.55
N ILE A 133 -4.13 -3.34 6.75
CA ILE A 133 -4.68 -3.22 5.38
C ILE A 133 -6.21 -3.38 5.30
N GLY A 134 -6.87 -3.53 6.43
CA GLY A 134 -8.34 -3.64 6.52
C GLY A 134 -8.82 -4.45 7.72
N ASP A 135 -10.13 -4.42 7.95
CA ASP A 135 -10.79 -5.04 9.09
C ASP A 135 -11.02 -6.54 8.85
N TYR A 136 -9.94 -7.29 8.67
CA TYR A 136 -9.90 -8.74 8.55
C TYR A 136 -8.54 -9.27 9.02
N VAL A 137 -8.51 -10.56 9.38
CA VAL A 137 -7.31 -11.20 9.90
C VAL A 137 -6.70 -12.12 8.84
N LEU A 138 -5.38 -12.01 8.65
CA LEU A 138 -4.57 -12.89 7.82
C LEU A 138 -3.75 -13.84 8.70
N THR A 139 -3.18 -14.87 8.09
CA THR A 139 -2.30 -15.84 8.80
C THR A 139 -0.94 -15.26 9.15
N GLY A 140 -0.52 -14.15 8.49
CA GLY A 140 0.74 -13.47 8.72
C GLY A 140 0.78 -12.09 8.06
N GLY A 141 1.84 -11.35 8.28
CA GLY A 141 2.03 -9.99 7.78
C GLY A 141 2.55 -9.90 6.33
N GLU A 142 2.94 -11.01 5.71
CA GLU A 142 3.61 -11.05 4.41
C GLU A 142 2.76 -10.46 3.29
N LEU A 143 1.51 -10.90 3.16
CA LEU A 143 0.60 -10.37 2.12
C LEU A 143 0.34 -8.87 2.32
N ALA A 144 0.17 -8.44 3.57
CA ALA A 144 -0.03 -7.03 3.88
C ALA A 144 1.19 -6.18 3.49
N SER A 145 2.40 -6.64 3.81
CA SER A 145 3.65 -5.95 3.43
C SER A 145 3.86 -5.92 1.92
N MET A 146 3.46 -6.96 1.18
CA MET A 146 3.48 -6.96 -0.30
C MET A 146 2.54 -5.91 -0.88
N VAL A 147 1.31 -5.79 -0.35
CA VAL A 147 0.33 -4.78 -0.77
C VAL A 147 0.87 -3.38 -0.57
N ILE A 148 1.45 -3.11 0.61
CA ILE A 148 2.01 -1.79 0.92
C ILE A 148 3.24 -1.52 0.05
N THR A 149 4.14 -2.50 -0.12
CA THR A 149 5.33 -2.36 -0.97
C THR A 149 4.96 -2.02 -2.41
N ASP A 150 3.99 -2.70 -3.01
CA ASP A 150 3.51 -2.40 -4.37
C ASP A 150 2.93 -0.99 -4.46
N SER A 151 2.08 -0.61 -3.49
CA SER A 151 1.46 0.72 -3.43
C SER A 151 2.49 1.86 -3.28
N VAL A 152 3.57 1.64 -2.55
CA VAL A 152 4.65 2.61 -2.32
C VAL A 152 5.59 2.69 -3.52
N VAL A 153 6.07 1.54 -4.00
CA VAL A 153 7.09 1.48 -5.07
C VAL A 153 6.57 2.07 -6.38
N ARG A 154 5.28 1.88 -6.70
CA ARG A 154 4.69 2.48 -7.91
C ARG A 154 4.69 4.01 -7.90
N LEU A 155 4.80 4.64 -6.73
CA LEU A 155 4.86 6.10 -6.56
C LEU A 155 6.27 6.67 -6.74
N LEU A 156 7.30 5.83 -6.72
CA LEU A 156 8.67 6.29 -6.85
C LEU A 156 8.95 6.87 -8.24
N PRO A 157 9.77 7.93 -8.34
CA PRO A 157 10.14 8.53 -9.62
C PRO A 157 10.71 7.51 -10.61
N GLY A 158 10.21 7.54 -11.84
CA GLY A 158 10.71 6.69 -12.94
C GLY A 158 10.25 5.22 -12.92
N VAL A 159 9.48 4.80 -11.92
CA VAL A 159 8.95 3.43 -11.84
C VAL A 159 7.85 3.21 -12.87
N LEU A 160 6.83 4.06 -12.89
CA LEU A 160 5.80 4.05 -13.93
C LEU A 160 6.21 4.89 -15.14
N GLY A 161 5.79 4.46 -16.33
CA GLY A 161 6.16 5.13 -17.59
C GLY A 161 5.50 6.50 -17.80
N ASN A 162 4.38 6.77 -17.12
CA ASN A 162 3.66 8.04 -17.18
C ASN A 162 3.42 8.56 -15.76
N GLN A 163 4.11 9.63 -15.38
CA GLN A 163 3.96 10.24 -14.06
C GLN A 163 2.59 10.91 -13.85
N THR A 164 1.91 11.33 -14.94
CA THR A 164 0.57 11.93 -14.82
C THR A 164 -0.49 10.90 -14.41
N SER A 165 -0.27 9.60 -14.71
CA SER A 165 -1.18 8.52 -14.29
C SER A 165 -1.31 8.41 -12.77
N GLN A 166 -0.24 8.68 -12.02
CA GLN A 166 -0.26 8.60 -10.56
C GLN A 166 -1.15 9.68 -9.91
N VAL A 167 -1.20 10.86 -10.53
CA VAL A 167 -1.98 12.00 -10.01
C VAL A 167 -3.47 11.85 -10.32
N GLU A 168 -3.81 11.14 -11.40
CA GLU A 168 -5.19 10.93 -11.86
C GLU A 168 -5.82 9.64 -11.33
N ASP A 169 -5.05 8.77 -10.68
CA ASP A 169 -5.54 7.53 -10.07
C ASP A 169 -6.57 7.80 -8.96
N SER A 170 -7.42 6.82 -8.70
CA SER A 170 -8.38 6.88 -7.59
C SER A 170 -7.69 7.23 -6.27
N PHE A 171 -8.33 8.09 -5.50
CA PHE A 171 -7.92 8.60 -4.17
C PHE A 171 -6.86 9.71 -4.18
N SER A 172 -5.95 9.81 -5.15
CA SER A 172 -4.92 10.86 -5.19
C SER A 172 -5.52 12.27 -5.28
N THR A 173 -6.64 12.41 -6.00
CA THR A 173 -7.41 13.66 -6.08
C THR A 173 -8.56 13.74 -5.07
N GLY A 174 -8.74 12.72 -4.23
CA GLY A 174 -9.92 12.57 -3.36
C GLY A 174 -11.18 12.07 -4.08
N LEU A 175 -11.08 11.68 -5.34
CA LEU A 175 -12.15 11.09 -6.13
C LEU A 175 -11.78 9.70 -6.61
N LEU A 176 -12.78 8.91 -7.02
CA LEU A 176 -12.54 7.72 -7.83
C LEU A 176 -12.26 8.12 -9.27
N GLU A 177 -11.41 7.35 -9.93
CA GLU A 177 -11.06 7.56 -11.33
C GLU A 177 -12.27 7.43 -12.27
N HIS A 178 -12.25 8.18 -13.37
CA HIS A 178 -13.26 8.14 -14.42
C HIS A 178 -13.26 6.80 -15.18
N PRO A 179 -14.34 6.46 -15.93
CA PRO A 179 -14.36 5.27 -16.76
C PRO A 179 -13.41 5.38 -17.95
N HIS A 180 -12.67 4.31 -18.21
CA HIS A 180 -11.83 4.18 -19.40
C HIS A 180 -12.50 3.36 -20.49
N TYR A 181 -12.27 3.76 -21.74
CA TYR A 181 -12.72 3.07 -22.92
C TYR A 181 -11.54 2.86 -23.88
N THR A 182 -11.53 1.73 -24.58
CA THR A 182 -10.55 1.41 -25.62
C THR A 182 -11.22 0.85 -26.84
N ARG A 183 -10.47 0.52 -27.86
CA ARG A 183 -10.95 -0.09 -29.12
C ARG A 183 -11.53 -1.49 -28.90
N PRO A 184 -12.59 -1.85 -29.68
CA PRO A 184 -13.24 -1.09 -30.73
C PRO A 184 -14.23 -0.03 -30.18
N ALA A 185 -14.55 1.00 -30.98
CA ALA A 185 -15.51 2.05 -30.60
C ALA A 185 -16.95 1.55 -30.38
N ASP A 186 -17.30 0.46 -31.03
CA ASP A 186 -18.55 -0.28 -30.81
C ASP A 186 -18.22 -1.74 -30.52
N PHE A 187 -18.59 -2.22 -29.34
CA PHE A 187 -18.47 -3.63 -28.98
C PHE A 187 -19.84 -4.21 -28.66
N ARG A 188 -20.39 -4.99 -29.59
CA ARG A 188 -21.72 -5.64 -29.46
C ARG A 188 -22.85 -4.66 -29.19
N GLY A 189 -22.84 -3.50 -29.84
CA GLY A 189 -23.83 -2.43 -29.67
C GLY A 189 -23.55 -1.49 -28.48
N MET A 190 -22.55 -1.77 -27.67
CA MET A 190 -22.08 -0.93 -26.58
C MET A 190 -21.04 0.06 -27.12
N LYS A 191 -21.40 1.33 -27.18
CA LYS A 191 -20.58 2.38 -27.81
C LYS A 191 -19.76 3.15 -26.79
N VAL A 192 -18.55 3.56 -27.22
CA VAL A 192 -17.76 4.57 -26.52
C VAL A 192 -18.51 5.90 -26.56
N PRO A 193 -18.56 6.68 -25.47
CA PRO A 193 -19.15 8.02 -25.47
C PRO A 193 -18.53 8.93 -26.53
N ASP A 194 -19.40 9.61 -27.32
CA ASP A 194 -18.97 10.43 -28.46
C ASP A 194 -18.00 11.55 -28.07
N VAL A 195 -18.11 12.10 -26.86
CA VAL A 195 -17.21 13.12 -26.33
C VAL A 195 -15.76 12.65 -26.33
N LEU A 196 -15.50 11.36 -26.04
CA LEU A 196 -14.15 10.78 -26.00
C LEU A 196 -13.54 10.63 -27.41
N MET A 197 -14.37 10.59 -28.44
CA MET A 197 -13.94 10.50 -29.84
C MET A 197 -13.89 11.86 -30.54
N SER A 198 -14.30 12.95 -29.87
CA SER A 198 -14.44 14.28 -30.47
C SER A 198 -13.12 14.99 -30.76
N GLY A 199 -12.01 14.59 -30.13
CA GLY A 199 -10.74 15.31 -30.20
C GLY A 199 -10.73 16.64 -29.43
N ASN A 200 -11.82 17.04 -28.78
CA ASN A 200 -11.89 18.26 -27.99
C ASN A 200 -11.44 17.97 -26.55
N HIS A 201 -10.15 18.21 -26.28
CA HIS A 201 -9.53 17.91 -25.00
C HIS A 201 -10.27 18.56 -23.81
N LYS A 202 -10.70 19.82 -23.94
CA LYS A 202 -11.44 20.51 -22.89
C LYS A 202 -12.73 19.77 -22.51
N ASN A 203 -13.52 19.35 -23.51
CA ASN A 203 -14.76 18.63 -23.26
C ASN A 203 -14.50 17.22 -22.73
N ILE A 204 -13.40 16.58 -23.14
CA ILE A 204 -12.98 15.29 -22.65
C ILE A 204 -12.61 15.37 -21.16
N ASP A 205 -11.83 16.38 -20.78
CA ASP A 205 -11.38 16.56 -19.38
C ASP A 205 -12.56 16.92 -18.47
N GLU A 206 -13.48 17.77 -18.94
CA GLU A 206 -14.71 18.07 -18.20
C GLU A 206 -15.58 16.83 -18.02
N TRP A 207 -15.74 16.02 -19.06
CA TRP A 207 -16.49 14.75 -18.99
C TRP A 207 -15.84 13.77 -18.00
N ARG A 208 -14.52 13.60 -18.07
CA ARG A 208 -13.77 12.73 -17.15
C ARG A 208 -13.99 13.14 -15.70
N HIS A 209 -13.85 14.44 -15.41
CA HIS A 209 -14.03 14.95 -14.06
C HIS A 209 -15.48 14.75 -13.55
N LYS A 210 -16.47 15.01 -14.39
CA LYS A 210 -17.88 14.78 -14.07
C LYS A 210 -18.17 13.29 -13.81
N GLU A 211 -17.58 12.40 -14.59
CA GLU A 211 -17.74 10.96 -14.39
C GLU A 211 -17.01 10.45 -13.13
N SER A 212 -15.84 11.00 -12.79
CA SER A 212 -15.16 10.75 -11.52
C SER A 212 -16.06 11.14 -10.34
N LEU A 213 -16.65 12.33 -10.38
CA LEU A 213 -17.58 12.81 -9.36
C LEU A 213 -18.82 11.93 -9.25
N ARG A 214 -19.41 11.52 -10.38
CA ARG A 214 -20.57 10.59 -10.43
C ARG A 214 -20.23 9.24 -9.81
N ARG A 215 -19.09 8.65 -10.16
CA ARG A 215 -18.63 7.38 -9.58
C ARG A 215 -18.39 7.47 -8.10
N THR A 216 -17.75 8.55 -7.66
CA THR A 216 -17.47 8.78 -6.23
C THR A 216 -18.77 8.90 -5.47
N TYR A 217 -19.71 9.72 -5.92
CA TYR A 217 -21.00 9.87 -5.27
C TYR A 217 -21.77 8.54 -5.17
N THR A 218 -21.73 7.71 -6.23
CA THR A 218 -22.49 6.46 -6.25
C THR A 218 -21.85 5.33 -5.44
N ARG A 219 -20.51 5.27 -5.40
CA ARG A 219 -19.77 4.13 -4.85
C ARG A 219 -19.08 4.40 -3.54
N ARG A 220 -18.62 5.62 -3.35
CA ARG A 220 -17.83 6.06 -2.20
C ARG A 220 -18.22 7.49 -1.80
N PRO A 221 -19.51 7.71 -1.39
CA PRO A 221 -19.98 9.03 -0.98
C PRO A 221 -19.20 9.60 0.21
N ASP A 222 -18.64 8.75 1.06
CA ASP A 222 -17.76 9.12 2.17
C ASP A 222 -16.57 10.01 1.74
N LEU A 223 -16.00 9.77 0.57
CA LEU A 223 -14.90 10.59 0.05
C LEU A 223 -15.31 12.02 -0.29
N LEU A 224 -16.59 12.27 -0.55
CA LEU A 224 -17.09 13.62 -0.80
C LEU A 224 -17.36 14.40 0.48
N GLU A 225 -17.58 13.72 1.61
CA GLU A 225 -17.79 14.34 2.93
C GLU A 225 -16.49 14.97 3.46
N GLU A 226 -15.34 14.40 3.11
CA GLU A 226 -14.01 14.84 3.53
C GLU A 226 -13.39 15.88 2.58
N ARG A 227 -14.09 16.25 1.50
CA ARG A 227 -13.55 17.08 0.43
C ARG A 227 -14.33 18.39 0.26
N GLU A 228 -13.61 19.51 0.12
CA GLU A 228 -14.18 20.77 -0.36
C GLU A 228 -14.45 20.68 -1.87
N LEU A 229 -15.71 20.90 -2.23
CA LEU A 229 -16.14 20.91 -3.63
C LEU A 229 -16.05 22.34 -4.20
N SER A 230 -15.57 22.44 -5.44
CA SER A 230 -15.65 23.69 -6.19
C SER A 230 -17.10 23.98 -6.59
N LYS A 231 -17.42 25.26 -6.85
CA LYS A 231 -18.76 25.67 -7.33
C LYS A 231 -19.23 24.91 -8.58
N GLN A 232 -18.28 24.46 -9.40
CA GLN A 232 -18.59 23.70 -10.60
C GLN A 232 -18.93 22.24 -10.25
N GLU A 233 -18.18 21.63 -9.34
CA GLU A 233 -18.45 20.29 -8.83
C GLU A 233 -19.78 20.23 -8.09
N GLU A 234 -20.13 21.25 -7.30
CA GLU A 234 -21.45 21.35 -6.66
C GLU A 234 -22.60 21.30 -7.67
N LYS A 235 -22.48 22.10 -8.76
CA LYS A 235 -23.49 22.10 -9.84
C LYS A 235 -23.61 20.74 -10.52
N TRP A 236 -22.49 20.09 -10.81
CA TRP A 236 -22.48 18.76 -11.41
C TRP A 236 -23.08 17.72 -10.46
N LEU A 237 -22.77 17.81 -9.16
CA LEU A 237 -23.31 16.90 -8.17
C LEU A 237 -24.82 17.05 -8.02
N GLU A 238 -25.36 18.28 -8.06
CA GLU A 238 -26.81 18.52 -8.08
C GLU A 238 -27.49 17.91 -9.32
N GLN A 239 -26.85 17.99 -10.49
CA GLN A 239 -27.35 17.33 -11.71
C GLN A 239 -27.33 15.81 -11.57
N ILE A 240 -26.20 15.25 -11.07
CA ILE A 240 -26.05 13.80 -10.86
C ILE A 240 -27.14 13.26 -9.91
N LYS A 241 -27.47 14.02 -8.84
CA LYS A 241 -28.53 13.66 -7.89
C LYS A 241 -29.94 13.67 -8.51
N LYS A 242 -30.18 14.51 -9.51
CA LYS A 242 -31.48 14.60 -10.21
C LYS A 242 -31.64 13.52 -11.28
N ASP A 243 -30.53 13.00 -11.81
CA ASP A 243 -30.48 11.98 -12.87
C ASP A 243 -30.60 10.54 -12.31
N GLN A 244 -30.66 10.35 -10.99
CA GLN A 244 -30.89 9.07 -10.28
C GLN A 244 -32.33 8.92 -9.87
#